data_3995355d78cdfd31fa066afb72873b78
#
_entry.id   3995355d78cdfd31fa066afb72873b78
#
_cell.length_a   1.000
_cell.length_b   1.000
_cell.length_c   1.000
_cell.angle_alpha   90.00
_cell.angle_beta   90.00
_cell.angle_gamma   90.00
#
_symmetry.space_group_name_H-M   'P 1'
#
loop_
_entity.id
_entity.type
_entity.pdbx_description
1 polymer ?
#
loop_
_entity_poly.entity_id
_entity_poly.type
_entity_poly.pdbx_seq_one_letter_code
_entity_poly.pdbx_strand_id
1 'polypeptide(L)'
;IRNLRAAIQNPQDYTARSNLMWAATMAENRLIKLGKRTDFECHQMEHQLGAYINCNHGEGLAVLHPVYYRHIYKYGLPKFKRFATEVWGVSADGRTDEEIAFAGVEALADFIKEIGLPTTLRELGVIRQTDLKKIADTVAIVPGSYKQMSHEEILEIFKECY
;
A
#
# COMPACT_ATOMS: atom_id res chain seq x y z
N ILE A 1 -6.96 -8.47 7.82
CA ILE A 1 -8.23 -7.79 7.48
C ILE A 1 -9.27 -8.15 8.53
N ARG A 2 -9.77 -9.39 8.60
CA ARG A 2 -10.83 -9.84 9.53
C ARG A 2 -10.57 -9.46 11.00
N ASN A 3 -9.38 -9.76 11.53
CA ASN A 3 -9.03 -9.45 12.92
C ASN A 3 -8.89 -7.94 13.16
N LEU A 4 -8.52 -7.15 12.15
CA LEU A 4 -8.46 -5.69 12.30
C LEU A 4 -9.86 -5.11 12.45
N ARG A 5 -10.83 -5.53 11.62
CA ARG A 5 -12.23 -5.13 11.78
C ARG A 5 -12.77 -5.49 13.16
N ALA A 6 -12.50 -6.70 13.66
CA ALA A 6 -12.93 -7.11 14.99
C ALA A 6 -12.27 -6.25 16.09
N ALA A 7 -10.97 -5.98 16.01
CA ALA A 7 -10.27 -5.17 16.99
C ALA A 7 -10.69 -3.68 16.99
N ILE A 8 -11.10 -3.13 15.84
CA ILE A 8 -11.66 -1.77 15.76
C ILE A 8 -13.04 -1.73 16.45
N GLN A 9 -13.88 -2.73 16.21
CA GLN A 9 -15.20 -2.81 16.84
C GLN A 9 -15.13 -3.07 18.34
N ASN A 10 -14.18 -3.92 18.77
CA ASN A 10 -13.93 -4.20 20.17
C ASN A 10 -12.43 -4.18 20.48
N PRO A 11 -11.85 -3.04 20.93
CA PRO A 11 -10.42 -2.92 21.24
C PRO A 11 -9.94 -3.85 22.38
N GLN A 12 -10.84 -4.44 23.14
CA GLN A 12 -10.53 -5.40 24.20
C GLN A 12 -10.58 -6.87 23.73
N ASP A 13 -10.89 -7.13 22.47
CA ASP A 13 -10.87 -8.50 21.92
C ASP A 13 -9.44 -9.04 21.88
N TYR A 14 -9.11 -9.84 22.88
CA TYR A 14 -7.79 -10.44 23.03
C TYR A 14 -7.41 -11.30 21.81
N THR A 15 -8.34 -12.10 21.30
CA THR A 15 -8.07 -12.98 20.16
C THR A 15 -7.75 -12.19 18.89
N ALA A 16 -8.55 -11.17 18.59
CA ALA A 16 -8.30 -10.30 17.45
C ALA A 16 -6.95 -9.58 17.56
N ARG A 17 -6.63 -9.01 18.73
CA ARG A 17 -5.37 -8.29 18.99
C ARG A 17 -4.16 -9.22 18.95
N SER A 18 -4.25 -10.41 19.53
CA SER A 18 -3.20 -11.43 19.49
C SER A 18 -2.89 -11.86 18.07
N ASN A 19 -3.91 -12.13 17.26
CA ASN A 19 -3.75 -12.49 15.86
C ASN A 19 -3.15 -11.35 15.02
N LEU A 20 -3.50 -10.09 15.29
CA LEU A 20 -2.91 -8.93 14.63
C LEU A 20 -1.43 -8.79 14.97
N MET A 21 -1.06 -8.93 16.25
CA MET A 21 0.32 -8.88 16.70
C MET A 21 1.15 -9.99 16.04
N TRP A 22 0.64 -11.22 16.00
CA TRP A 22 1.30 -12.33 15.33
C TRP A 22 1.47 -12.08 13.83
N ALA A 23 0.41 -11.61 13.14
CA ALA A 23 0.46 -11.28 11.73
C ALA A 23 1.49 -10.18 11.42
N ALA A 24 1.55 -9.12 12.23
CA ALA A 24 2.55 -8.06 12.11
C ALA A 24 3.98 -8.61 12.31
N THR A 25 4.19 -9.44 13.33
CA THR A 25 5.49 -10.09 13.58
C THR A 25 5.92 -10.93 12.37
N MET A 26 5.01 -11.73 11.80
CA MET A 26 5.31 -12.55 10.62
C MET A 26 5.58 -11.72 9.37
N ALA A 27 4.94 -10.56 9.22
CA ALA A 27 5.20 -9.65 8.11
C ALA A 27 6.61 -9.02 8.21
N GLU A 28 7.06 -8.66 9.42
CA GLU A 28 8.31 -7.90 9.62
C GLU A 28 9.55 -8.76 9.89
N ASN A 29 9.42 -9.97 10.41
CA ASN A 29 10.55 -10.83 10.79
C ASN A 29 11.37 -11.39 9.59
N ARG A 30 11.07 -10.97 8.38
CA ARG A 30 11.72 -11.36 7.11
C ARG A 30 11.50 -12.80 6.67
N LEU A 31 10.81 -13.64 7.44
CA LEU A 31 10.57 -15.04 7.07
C LEU A 31 9.82 -15.16 5.74
N ILE A 32 8.81 -14.31 5.52
CA ILE A 32 8.03 -14.29 4.28
C ILE A 32 8.81 -13.79 3.05
N LYS A 33 10.00 -13.19 3.26
CA LYS A 33 10.89 -12.69 2.19
C LYS A 33 11.85 -13.76 1.67
N LEU A 34 12.02 -14.86 2.39
CA LEU A 34 12.96 -15.92 2.01
C LEU A 34 12.64 -16.49 0.62
N GLY A 35 13.67 -16.56 -0.23
CA GLY A 35 13.54 -17.06 -1.61
C GLY A 35 12.75 -16.18 -2.56
N LYS A 36 12.51 -14.92 -2.23
CA LYS A 36 11.73 -13.97 -3.05
C LYS A 36 12.50 -12.68 -3.29
N ARG A 37 12.26 -12.08 -4.45
CA ARG A 37 12.54 -10.65 -4.65
C ARG A 37 11.39 -9.86 -4.04
N THR A 38 11.73 -8.88 -3.23
CA THR A 38 10.74 -8.04 -2.54
C THR A 38 10.67 -6.67 -3.20
N ASP A 39 9.48 -6.15 -3.37
CA ASP A 39 9.23 -4.77 -3.74
C ASP A 39 9.21 -3.91 -2.47
N PHE A 40 10.04 -2.89 -2.45
CA PHE A 40 10.13 -1.93 -1.35
C PHE A 40 10.01 -0.47 -1.84
N GLU A 41 9.62 -0.26 -3.09
CA GLU A 41 9.57 1.08 -3.69
C GLU A 41 8.55 1.98 -2.99
N CYS A 42 7.37 1.45 -2.67
CA CYS A 42 6.36 2.20 -1.91
C CYS A 42 6.89 2.65 -0.53
N HIS A 43 7.67 1.81 0.14
CA HIS A 43 8.34 2.19 1.40
C HIS A 43 9.40 3.27 1.18
N GLN A 44 10.16 3.23 0.09
CA GLN A 44 11.13 4.29 -0.21
C GLN A 44 10.44 5.63 -0.46
N MET A 45 9.32 5.63 -1.18
CA MET A 45 8.49 6.83 -1.35
C MET A 45 7.99 7.36 0.00
N GLU A 46 7.48 6.47 0.85
CA GLU A 46 6.95 6.85 2.16
C GLU A 46 8.04 7.34 3.12
N HIS A 47 9.22 6.73 3.13
CA HIS A 47 10.34 7.21 3.96
C HIS A 47 10.72 8.66 3.65
N GLN A 48 10.73 9.05 2.37
CA GLN A 48 10.99 10.44 2.01
C GLN A 48 9.82 11.34 2.39
N LEU A 49 8.59 10.90 2.15
CA LEU A 49 7.40 11.63 2.59
C LEU A 49 7.43 11.87 4.11
N GLY A 50 7.64 10.82 4.90
CA GLY A 50 7.72 10.89 6.36
C GLY A 50 8.85 11.80 6.86
N ALA A 51 10.01 11.81 6.17
CA ALA A 51 11.12 12.69 6.49
C ALA A 51 10.75 14.19 6.29
N TYR A 52 9.87 14.50 5.34
CA TYR A 52 9.46 15.88 5.06
C TYR A 52 8.31 16.37 5.94
N ILE A 53 7.34 15.51 6.27
CA ILE A 53 6.12 15.92 6.96
C ILE A 53 5.94 15.29 8.36
N ASN A 54 6.83 14.39 8.76
CA ASN A 54 6.78 13.67 10.05
C ASN A 54 5.43 12.95 10.27
N CYS A 55 4.89 12.31 9.22
CA CYS A 55 3.67 11.52 9.34
C CYS A 55 3.93 10.14 9.96
N ASN A 56 2.86 9.50 10.42
CA ASN A 56 2.91 8.09 10.83
C ASN A 56 3.21 7.21 9.61
N HIS A 57 4.18 6.29 9.73
CA HIS A 57 4.61 5.41 8.64
C HIS A 57 3.45 4.60 8.02
N GLY A 58 2.60 4.02 8.86
CA GLY A 58 1.46 3.24 8.39
C GLY A 58 0.42 4.08 7.65
N GLU A 59 0.19 5.32 8.08
CA GLU A 59 -0.69 6.27 7.41
C GLU A 59 -0.13 6.71 6.07
N GLY A 60 1.17 7.01 6.00
CA GLY A 60 1.86 7.31 4.75
C GLY A 60 1.76 6.17 3.73
N LEU A 61 1.99 4.93 4.17
CA LEU A 61 1.81 3.76 3.33
C LEU A 61 0.35 3.55 2.91
N ALA A 62 -0.62 3.84 3.76
CA ALA A 62 -2.04 3.72 3.44
C ALA A 62 -2.45 4.63 2.28
N VAL A 63 -1.95 5.85 2.26
CA VAL A 63 -2.18 6.80 1.16
C VAL A 63 -1.51 6.35 -0.13
N LEU A 64 -0.26 5.89 -0.06
CA LEU A 64 0.56 5.61 -1.24
C LEU A 64 0.24 4.27 -1.90
N HIS A 65 0.01 3.20 -1.14
CA HIS A 65 -0.11 1.84 -1.69
C HIS A 65 -1.19 1.69 -2.76
N PRO A 66 -2.44 2.17 -2.60
CA PRO A 66 -3.46 1.99 -3.62
C PRO A 66 -3.07 2.64 -4.95
N VAL A 67 -2.54 3.85 -4.91
CA VAL A 67 -2.11 4.58 -6.11
C VAL A 67 -0.89 3.90 -6.74
N TYR A 68 0.13 3.58 -5.95
CA TYR A 68 1.29 2.84 -6.43
C TYR A 68 0.89 1.52 -7.10
N TYR A 69 -0.02 0.75 -6.51
CA TYR A 69 -0.49 -0.50 -7.07
C TYR A 69 -1.25 -0.33 -8.38
N ARG A 70 -2.00 0.76 -8.56
CA ARG A 70 -2.62 1.11 -9.86
C ARG A 70 -1.58 1.30 -10.97
N HIS A 71 -0.41 1.80 -10.65
CA HIS A 71 0.69 1.98 -11.61
C HIS A 71 1.43 0.69 -11.95
N ILE A 72 1.45 -0.31 -11.06
CA ILE A 72 2.30 -1.50 -11.24
C ILE A 72 1.54 -2.81 -11.43
N TYR A 73 0.24 -2.91 -11.16
CA TYR A 73 -0.49 -4.19 -11.14
C TYR A 73 -0.40 -4.97 -12.44
N LYS A 74 -0.37 -4.29 -13.58
CA LYS A 74 -0.25 -4.95 -14.90
C LYS A 74 1.09 -5.66 -15.09
N TYR A 75 2.15 -5.14 -14.50
CA TYR A 75 3.49 -5.73 -14.55
C TYR A 75 3.64 -6.94 -13.65
N GLY A 76 2.82 -7.05 -12.62
CA GLY A 76 2.75 -8.17 -11.68
C GLY A 76 1.42 -8.92 -11.72
N LEU A 77 0.74 -8.93 -12.86
CA LEU A 77 -0.65 -9.36 -13.02
C LEU A 77 -1.02 -10.67 -12.29
N PRO A 78 -0.25 -11.78 -12.39
CA PRO A 78 -0.61 -13.01 -11.69
C PRO A 78 -0.62 -12.87 -10.15
N LYS A 79 0.23 -12.01 -9.60
CA LYS A 79 0.28 -11.76 -8.15
C LYS A 79 -0.85 -10.85 -7.69
N PHE A 80 -1.16 -9.81 -8.47
CA PHE A 80 -2.29 -8.94 -8.17
C PHE A 80 -3.64 -9.64 -8.35
N LYS A 81 -3.78 -10.53 -9.34
CA LYS A 81 -4.95 -11.43 -9.45
C LYS A 81 -5.09 -12.29 -8.19
N ARG A 82 -4.01 -12.95 -7.75
CA ARG A 82 -4.02 -13.75 -6.53
C ARG A 82 -4.32 -12.90 -5.29
N PHE A 83 -3.79 -11.70 -5.21
CA PHE A 83 -4.11 -10.75 -4.14
C PHE A 83 -5.62 -10.44 -4.11
N ALA A 84 -6.23 -10.21 -5.26
CA ALA A 84 -7.66 -9.97 -5.37
C ALA A 84 -8.48 -11.17 -4.90
N THR A 85 -8.19 -12.36 -5.41
CA THR A 85 -9.00 -13.56 -5.12
C THR A 85 -8.76 -14.11 -3.72
N GLU A 86 -7.49 -14.24 -3.29
CA GLU A 86 -7.15 -14.91 -2.03
C GLU A 86 -7.26 -13.98 -0.80
N VAL A 87 -7.00 -12.69 -0.98
CA VAL A 87 -7.02 -11.74 0.14
C VAL A 87 -8.37 -11.04 0.26
N TRP A 88 -8.94 -10.64 -0.87
CA TRP A 88 -10.18 -9.86 -0.91
C TRP A 88 -11.42 -10.65 -1.27
N GLY A 89 -11.27 -11.88 -1.77
CA GLY A 89 -12.41 -12.72 -2.19
C GLY A 89 -13.11 -12.22 -3.45
N VAL A 90 -12.38 -11.49 -4.31
CA VAL A 90 -12.92 -10.99 -5.58
C VAL A 90 -13.27 -12.19 -6.47
N SER A 91 -14.53 -12.26 -6.98
CA SER A 91 -14.94 -13.28 -7.93
C SER A 91 -14.21 -13.11 -9.26
N ALA A 92 -13.76 -14.24 -9.81
CA ALA A 92 -13.14 -14.30 -11.13
C ALA A 92 -14.15 -14.53 -12.27
N ASP A 93 -15.42 -14.77 -11.95
CA ASP A 93 -16.45 -15.17 -12.91
C ASP A 93 -16.72 -14.04 -13.93
N GLY A 94 -16.52 -14.37 -15.20
CA GLY A 94 -16.81 -13.46 -16.33
C GLY A 94 -15.87 -12.26 -16.45
N ARG A 95 -14.73 -12.24 -15.70
CA ARG A 95 -13.76 -11.13 -15.68
C ARG A 95 -12.42 -11.54 -16.27
N THR A 96 -11.75 -10.60 -16.88
CA THR A 96 -10.34 -10.73 -17.29
C THR A 96 -9.41 -10.65 -16.08
N ASP A 97 -8.19 -11.17 -16.23
CA ASP A 97 -7.17 -11.11 -15.18
C ASP A 97 -6.85 -9.66 -14.76
N GLU A 98 -6.87 -8.71 -15.69
CA GLU A 98 -6.68 -7.29 -15.39
C GLU A 98 -7.81 -6.72 -14.56
N GLU A 99 -9.06 -7.02 -14.88
CA GLU A 99 -10.24 -6.57 -14.11
C GLU A 99 -10.24 -7.15 -12.69
N ILE A 100 -9.85 -8.41 -12.54
CA ILE A 100 -9.74 -9.06 -11.23
C ILE A 100 -8.64 -8.39 -10.42
N ALA A 101 -7.45 -8.22 -11.00
CA ALA A 101 -6.30 -7.61 -10.32
C ALA A 101 -6.59 -6.17 -9.90
N PHE A 102 -7.19 -5.38 -10.78
CA PHE A 102 -7.60 -4.01 -10.48
C PHE A 102 -8.64 -3.95 -9.36
N ALA A 103 -9.65 -4.82 -9.40
CA ALA A 103 -10.66 -4.91 -8.32
C ALA A 103 -10.03 -5.23 -6.95
N GLY A 104 -8.93 -6.00 -6.91
CA GLY A 104 -8.17 -6.24 -5.69
C GLY A 104 -7.45 -5.00 -5.17
N VAL A 105 -6.95 -4.15 -6.05
CA VAL A 105 -6.34 -2.86 -5.67
C VAL A 105 -7.40 -1.91 -5.12
N GLU A 106 -8.57 -1.84 -5.77
CA GLU A 106 -9.69 -1.02 -5.29
C GLU A 106 -10.22 -1.53 -3.94
N ALA A 107 -10.28 -2.85 -3.74
CA ALA A 107 -10.67 -3.41 -2.44
C ALA A 107 -9.71 -3.02 -1.30
N LEU A 108 -8.40 -2.87 -1.59
CA LEU A 108 -7.44 -2.30 -0.64
C LEU A 108 -7.76 -0.84 -0.32
N ALA A 109 -8.03 -0.02 -1.34
CA ALA A 109 -8.36 1.39 -1.16
C ALA A 109 -9.65 1.57 -0.33
N ASP A 110 -10.68 0.78 -0.64
CA ASP A 110 -11.94 0.77 0.11
C ASP A 110 -11.74 0.35 1.57
N PHE A 111 -10.91 -0.66 1.81
CA PHE A 111 -10.59 -1.11 3.17
C PHE A 111 -9.85 -0.04 3.98
N ILE A 112 -8.88 0.65 3.39
CA ILE A 112 -8.17 1.77 4.02
C ILE A 112 -9.16 2.84 4.47
N LYS A 113 -10.10 3.20 3.59
CA LYS A 113 -11.16 4.14 3.89
C LYS A 113 -12.12 3.62 4.97
N GLU A 114 -12.51 2.35 4.90
CA GLU A 114 -13.40 1.68 5.87
C GLU A 114 -12.84 1.78 7.29
N ILE A 115 -11.53 1.58 7.46
CA ILE A 115 -10.88 1.61 8.78
C ILE A 115 -10.49 3.01 9.25
N GLY A 116 -10.84 4.05 8.49
CA GLY A 116 -10.67 5.44 8.89
C GLY A 116 -9.23 5.98 8.76
N LEU A 117 -8.38 5.35 7.93
CA LEU A 117 -7.06 5.87 7.64
C LEU A 117 -7.12 7.00 6.60
N PRO A 118 -6.15 7.92 6.59
CA PRO A 118 -6.07 8.96 5.58
C PRO A 118 -5.95 8.37 4.17
N THR A 119 -6.51 9.06 3.21
CA THR A 119 -6.56 8.65 1.80
C THR A 119 -5.86 9.64 0.86
N THR A 120 -5.44 10.79 1.38
CA THR A 120 -4.74 11.83 0.63
C THR A 120 -3.52 12.37 1.37
N LEU A 121 -2.57 12.91 0.63
CA LEU A 121 -1.39 13.57 1.20
C LEU A 121 -1.77 14.84 1.96
N ARG A 122 -2.89 15.48 1.62
CA ARG A 122 -3.40 16.64 2.36
C ARG A 122 -3.82 16.28 3.77
N GLU A 123 -4.49 15.14 3.93
CA GLU A 123 -4.88 14.61 5.25
C GLU A 123 -3.65 14.28 6.10
N LEU A 124 -2.52 13.93 5.48
CA LEU A 124 -1.24 13.71 6.16
C LEU A 124 -0.47 15.00 6.51
N GLY A 125 -0.93 16.16 6.03
CA GLY A 125 -0.30 17.45 6.31
C GLY A 125 0.60 18.01 5.21
N VAL A 126 0.60 17.41 4.00
CA VAL A 126 1.26 18.03 2.83
C VAL A 126 0.47 19.24 2.39
N ILE A 127 0.96 20.43 2.70
CA ILE A 127 0.25 21.69 2.48
C ILE A 127 0.43 22.20 1.04
N ARG A 128 1.60 21.99 0.45
CA ARG A 128 1.95 22.55 -0.86
C ARG A 128 2.29 21.48 -1.87
N GLN A 129 1.54 21.44 -2.95
CA GLN A 129 1.81 20.54 -4.06
C GLN A 129 3.20 20.76 -4.70
N THR A 130 3.74 21.97 -4.60
CA THR A 130 5.09 22.32 -5.09
C THR A 130 6.20 21.55 -4.38
N ASP A 131 5.98 21.05 -3.17
CA ASP A 131 6.97 20.28 -2.42
C ASP A 131 7.08 18.83 -2.91
N LEU A 132 6.05 18.31 -3.60
CA LEU A 132 6.01 16.93 -4.07
C LEU A 132 7.19 16.58 -4.99
N LYS A 133 7.58 17.51 -5.89
CA LYS A 133 8.73 17.27 -6.76
C LYS A 133 10.02 17.09 -5.95
N LYS A 134 10.23 17.93 -4.96
CA LYS A 134 11.41 17.87 -4.10
C LYS A 134 11.46 16.55 -3.32
N ILE A 135 10.32 16.07 -2.84
CA ILE A 135 10.21 14.78 -2.16
C ILE A 135 10.50 13.64 -3.15
N ALA A 136 9.87 13.66 -4.33
CA ALA A 136 10.06 12.63 -5.36
C ALA A 136 11.51 12.49 -5.80
N ASP A 137 12.21 13.61 -6.01
CA ASP A 137 13.62 13.64 -6.45
C ASP A 137 14.59 13.00 -5.43
N THR A 138 14.17 12.83 -4.17
CA THR A 138 15.00 12.22 -3.10
C THR A 138 14.69 10.74 -2.86
N VAL A 139 13.68 10.18 -3.51
CA VAL A 139 13.32 8.77 -3.35
C VAL A 139 14.42 7.87 -3.91
N ALA A 140 14.90 6.93 -3.10
CA ALA A 140 15.87 5.95 -3.55
C ALA A 140 15.17 4.89 -4.41
N ILE A 141 15.53 4.80 -5.68
CA ILE A 141 15.01 3.78 -6.60
C ILE A 141 15.69 2.44 -6.28
N VAL A 142 14.89 1.46 -5.86
CA VAL A 142 15.41 0.15 -5.43
C VAL A 142 15.07 -0.96 -6.41
N PRO A 143 15.93 -1.97 -6.58
CA PRO A 143 15.63 -3.13 -7.40
C PRO A 143 14.62 -4.04 -6.68
N GLY A 144 13.75 -4.69 -7.45
CA GLY A 144 12.84 -5.73 -6.92
C GLY A 144 11.37 -5.51 -7.21
N SER A 145 10.95 -4.29 -7.50
CA SER A 145 9.59 -3.98 -7.94
C SER A 145 9.25 -4.65 -9.29
N TYR A 146 7.98 -4.86 -9.56
CA TYR A 146 7.51 -5.34 -10.86
C TYR A 146 7.82 -4.37 -12.00
N LYS A 147 7.85 -3.09 -11.69
CA LYS A 147 8.25 -2.00 -12.58
C LYS A 147 9.17 -1.09 -11.81
N GLN A 148 10.38 -0.89 -12.31
CA GLN A 148 11.28 0.13 -11.76
C GLN A 148 10.75 1.51 -12.15
N MET A 149 10.45 2.34 -11.17
CA MET A 149 9.90 3.68 -11.37
C MET A 149 11.02 4.69 -11.66
N SER A 150 10.71 5.72 -12.46
CA SER A 150 11.51 6.94 -12.52
C SER A 150 11.03 7.96 -11.47
N HIS A 151 11.83 8.99 -11.18
CA HIS A 151 11.42 10.07 -10.27
C HIS A 151 10.21 10.86 -10.81
N GLU A 152 10.07 10.95 -12.13
CA GLU A 152 8.90 11.55 -12.78
C GLU A 152 7.63 10.73 -12.52
N GLU A 153 7.71 9.42 -12.64
CA GLU A 153 6.57 8.53 -12.33
C GLU A 153 6.21 8.55 -10.84
N ILE A 154 7.20 8.62 -9.95
CA ILE A 154 6.98 8.80 -8.51
C ILE A 154 6.30 10.14 -8.23
N LEU A 155 6.69 11.21 -8.93
CA LEU A 155 6.02 12.51 -8.82
C LEU A 155 4.56 12.44 -9.25
N GLU A 156 4.23 11.72 -10.34
CA GLU A 156 2.83 11.54 -10.75
C GLU A 156 2.03 10.78 -9.69
N ILE A 157 2.60 9.72 -9.09
CA ILE A 157 1.96 9.01 -7.97
C ILE A 157 1.68 9.97 -6.80
N PHE A 158 2.65 10.80 -6.40
CA PHE A 158 2.43 11.79 -5.34
C PHE A 158 1.35 12.82 -5.69
N LYS A 159 1.28 13.24 -6.96
CA LYS A 159 0.21 14.16 -7.42
C LYS A 159 -1.17 13.52 -7.36
N GLU A 160 -1.27 12.24 -7.74
CA GLU A 160 -2.53 11.50 -7.66
C GLU A 160 -2.98 11.27 -6.21
N CYS A 161 -2.02 11.16 -5.27
CA CYS A 161 -2.30 11.04 -3.84
C CYS A 161 -2.68 12.39 -3.18
N TYR A 162 -2.46 13.55 -3.84
CA TYR A 162 -2.65 14.88 -3.27
C TYR A 162 -4.10 15.33 -3.25
#